data_397fdfb36a1a0774e7e4f6be2f87c02b
#
_entry.id   397fdfb36a1a0774e7e4f6be2f87c02b
#
_cell.length_a   1.000
_cell.length_b   1.000
_cell.length_c   1.000
_cell.angle_alpha   90.00
_cell.angle_beta   90.00
_cell.angle_gamma   90.00
#
_symmetry.space_group_name_H-M   'P 1'
#
loop_
_entity.id
_entity.type
_entity.pdbx_description
1 polymer ?
#
loop_
_entity_poly.entity_id
_entity_poly.type
_entity_poly.pdbx_seq_one_letter_code
_entity_poly.pdbx_strand_id
1 'polypeptide(L)'
;MRRTGFGASRDELEHRVATGYEATVEELLHPELQVPVDYYEFLRYFPNWWKPGTMGGRGHAGWVWRMINTRAPLQEKLCLFYHQIFATGVSKVDHYDEIEDMIDMFRDKGLGHYKTILMEVAKNPAMIYWLDNHENHATSINEN
;
A
#
# COMPACT_ATOMS: atom_id res chain seq x y z
N MET A 1 -12.25 10.60 -10.05
CA MET A 1 -11.39 10.65 -8.85
C MET A 1 -11.93 9.90 -7.62
N ARG A 2 -13.24 9.85 -7.33
CA ARG A 2 -13.76 9.07 -6.17
C ARG A 2 -13.44 7.57 -6.23
N ARG A 3 -13.45 6.95 -7.41
CA ARG A 3 -13.15 5.52 -7.59
C ARG A 3 -11.66 5.23 -7.75
N THR A 4 -10.91 6.18 -8.30
CA THR A 4 -9.50 6.02 -8.67
C THR A 4 -8.52 6.65 -7.68
N GLY A 5 -9.02 7.25 -6.59
CA GLY A 5 -8.18 7.92 -5.60
C GLY A 5 -8.95 8.26 -4.33
N PHE A 6 -8.42 9.22 -3.59
CA PHE A 6 -8.93 9.67 -2.29
C PHE A 6 -9.61 11.04 -2.35
N GLY A 7 -9.76 11.58 -3.53
CA GLY A 7 -10.27 12.91 -3.83
C GLY A 7 -9.42 13.58 -4.89
N ALA A 8 -9.71 14.83 -5.18
CA ALA A 8 -8.91 15.68 -6.04
C ALA A 8 -9.24 17.15 -5.75
N SER A 9 -8.26 18.03 -5.92
CA SER A 9 -8.48 19.47 -5.92
C SER A 9 -9.33 19.90 -7.13
N ARG A 10 -9.88 21.11 -7.05
CA ARG A 10 -10.62 21.66 -8.19
C ARG A 10 -9.74 21.76 -9.43
N ASP A 11 -8.53 22.27 -9.27
CA ASP A 11 -7.57 22.44 -10.38
C ASP A 11 -7.23 21.10 -11.03
N GLU A 12 -7.05 20.04 -10.23
CA GLU A 12 -6.84 18.69 -10.75
C GLU A 12 -8.05 18.17 -11.52
N LEU A 13 -9.27 18.41 -11.04
CA LEU A 13 -10.48 18.00 -11.73
C LEU A 13 -10.62 18.74 -13.08
N GLU A 14 -10.37 20.05 -13.10
CA GLU A 14 -10.40 20.87 -14.32
C GLU A 14 -9.31 20.40 -15.31
N HIS A 15 -8.11 20.10 -14.84
CA HIS A 15 -7.04 19.53 -15.66
C HIS A 15 -7.46 18.20 -16.30
N ARG A 16 -8.01 17.26 -15.50
CA ARG A 16 -8.44 15.95 -16.01
C ARG A 16 -9.61 16.03 -16.98
N VAL A 17 -10.52 16.99 -16.79
CA VAL A 17 -11.59 17.28 -17.76
C VAL A 17 -11.00 17.77 -19.07
N ALA A 18 -10.01 18.64 -19.02
CA ALA A 18 -9.33 19.15 -20.22
C ALA A 18 -8.51 18.08 -20.94
N THR A 19 -7.85 17.18 -20.18
CA THR A 19 -7.05 16.06 -20.70
C THR A 19 -7.94 15.00 -21.39
N GLY A 20 -9.16 14.80 -20.90
CA GLY A 20 -10.10 13.81 -21.41
C GLY A 20 -9.98 12.44 -20.73
N TYR A 21 -10.99 11.59 -20.99
CA TYR A 21 -11.15 10.32 -20.26
C TYR A 21 -10.02 9.33 -20.55
N GLU A 22 -9.73 9.06 -21.81
CA GLU A 22 -8.76 8.04 -22.22
C GLU A 22 -7.34 8.38 -21.73
N ALA A 23 -6.90 9.62 -21.97
CA ALA A 23 -5.58 10.06 -21.51
C ALA A 23 -5.47 10.08 -19.96
N THR A 24 -6.57 10.40 -19.25
CA THR A 24 -6.61 10.32 -17.79
C THR A 24 -6.48 8.87 -17.30
N VAL A 25 -7.11 7.91 -17.98
CA VAL A 25 -6.99 6.49 -17.64
C VAL A 25 -5.56 5.99 -17.86
N GLU A 26 -4.97 6.32 -19.00
CA GLU A 26 -3.57 5.94 -19.29
C GLU A 26 -2.60 6.51 -18.24
N GLU A 27 -2.75 7.78 -17.87
CA GLU A 27 -1.93 8.40 -16.82
C GLU A 27 -2.05 7.66 -15.48
N LEU A 28 -3.27 7.24 -15.11
CA LEU A 28 -3.52 6.53 -13.85
C LEU A 28 -2.97 5.10 -13.84
N LEU A 29 -2.88 4.46 -15.01
CA LEU A 29 -2.35 3.11 -15.16
C LEU A 29 -0.81 3.06 -15.19
N HIS A 30 -0.15 4.21 -15.33
CA HIS A 30 1.30 4.34 -15.42
C HIS A 30 1.89 5.13 -14.24
N PRO A 31 1.82 4.58 -12.99
CA PRO A 31 2.35 5.25 -11.80
C PRO A 31 3.86 5.48 -11.86
N GLU A 32 4.59 4.69 -12.63
CA GLU A 32 6.04 4.80 -12.83
C GLU A 32 6.46 6.09 -13.56
N LEU A 33 5.53 6.74 -14.25
CA LEU A 33 5.76 8.03 -14.91
C LEU A 33 5.49 9.22 -14.00
N GLN A 34 4.97 8.99 -12.81
CA GLN A 34 4.61 10.04 -11.87
C GLN A 34 5.78 10.40 -10.94
N VAL A 35 5.78 11.64 -10.49
CA VAL A 35 6.78 12.10 -9.50
C VAL A 35 6.55 11.37 -8.18
N PRO A 36 7.58 10.72 -7.62
CA PRO A 36 7.48 10.05 -6.33
C PRO A 36 7.10 11.00 -5.20
N VAL A 37 6.47 10.46 -4.16
CA VAL A 37 6.19 11.22 -2.94
C VAL A 37 7.50 11.57 -2.23
N ASP A 38 7.67 12.84 -1.88
CA ASP A 38 8.83 13.31 -1.11
C ASP A 38 8.67 12.97 0.37
N TYR A 39 9.39 11.94 0.80
CA TYR A 39 9.44 11.56 2.22
C TYR A 39 10.31 12.49 3.08
N TYR A 40 11.20 13.29 2.51
CA TYR A 40 11.94 14.27 3.30
C TYR A 40 11.04 15.36 3.86
N GLU A 41 9.99 15.73 3.12
CA GLU A 41 8.99 16.65 3.62
C GLU A 41 8.21 16.03 4.79
N PHE A 42 7.83 14.75 4.70
CA PHE A 42 7.20 14.01 5.79
C PHE A 42 8.08 13.97 7.06
N LEU A 43 9.38 13.75 6.91
CA LEU A 43 10.35 13.69 8.01
C LEU A 43 10.46 15.01 8.81
N ARG A 44 10.14 16.14 8.19
CA ARG A 44 10.10 17.43 8.89
C ARG A 44 9.02 17.49 9.97
N TYR A 45 7.90 16.83 9.72
CA TYR A 45 6.76 16.75 10.65
C TYR A 45 6.88 15.58 11.61
N PHE A 46 7.57 14.52 11.22
CA PHE A 46 7.73 13.28 11.99
C PHE A 46 9.22 12.88 12.10
N PRO A 47 10.05 13.65 12.82
CA PRO A 47 11.51 13.43 12.87
C PRO A 47 11.92 12.09 13.50
N ASN A 48 11.03 11.44 14.23
CA ASN A 48 11.26 10.11 14.81
C ASN A 48 10.80 8.95 13.92
N TRP A 49 10.40 9.22 12.70
CA TRP A 49 9.91 8.25 11.72
C TRP A 49 10.81 7.00 11.59
N TRP A 50 12.12 7.20 11.56
CA TRP A 50 13.09 6.14 11.30
C TRP A 50 13.62 5.42 12.56
N LYS A 51 13.18 5.79 13.78
CA LYS A 51 13.64 5.12 15.00
C LYS A 51 12.98 3.75 15.15
N PRO A 52 13.78 2.65 15.22
CA PRO A 52 13.26 1.34 15.57
C PRO A 52 12.49 1.39 16.90
N GLY A 53 11.34 0.73 16.95
CA GLY A 53 10.54 0.63 18.17
C GLY A 53 9.54 1.76 18.45
N THR A 54 9.49 2.83 17.63
CA THR A 54 8.53 3.95 17.82
C THR A 54 7.23 3.82 17.00
N MET A 55 6.56 2.89 17.07
CA MET A 55 6.12 1.87 16.19
C MET A 55 4.68 1.85 15.66
N GLY A 56 3.66 2.23 16.30
CA GLY A 56 2.29 2.05 15.81
C GLY A 56 1.79 3.16 14.88
N GLY A 57 2.35 4.34 14.96
CA GLY A 57 1.91 5.50 14.16
C GLY A 57 2.71 5.74 12.89
N ARG A 58 3.88 5.11 12.79
CA ARG A 58 4.84 5.37 11.73
C ARG A 58 4.34 4.92 10.36
N GLY A 59 4.03 3.64 10.22
CA GLY A 59 3.52 3.09 8.97
C GLY A 59 2.18 3.70 8.59
N HIS A 60 1.28 3.86 9.54
CA HIS A 60 -0.01 4.49 9.30
C HIS A 60 0.12 5.95 8.86
N ALA A 61 0.91 6.75 9.57
CA ALA A 61 1.10 8.16 9.23
C ALA A 61 1.78 8.34 7.87
N GLY A 62 2.81 7.54 7.58
CA GLY A 62 3.49 7.55 6.29
C GLY A 62 2.60 7.13 5.14
N TRP A 63 1.76 6.11 5.34
CA TRP A 63 0.83 5.68 4.31
C TRP A 63 -0.28 6.69 4.06
N VAL A 64 -0.84 7.30 5.12
CA VAL A 64 -1.80 8.40 4.98
C VAL A 64 -1.17 9.61 4.29
N TRP A 65 0.05 9.98 4.66
CA TRP A 65 0.80 11.02 3.97
C TRP A 65 0.93 10.73 2.48
N ARG A 66 1.27 9.49 2.14
CA ARG A 66 1.38 9.04 0.76
C ARG A 66 0.05 9.13 0.03
N MET A 67 -1.06 8.67 0.63
CA MET A 67 -2.41 8.75 0.05
C MET A 67 -2.83 10.20 -0.26
N ILE A 68 -2.39 11.16 0.55
CA ILE A 68 -2.72 12.58 0.38
C ILE A 68 -1.86 13.22 -0.72
N ASN A 69 -0.57 12.88 -0.78
CA ASN A 69 0.42 13.59 -1.59
C ASN A 69 0.81 12.88 -2.88
N THR A 70 0.35 11.64 -3.10
CA THR A 70 0.70 10.87 -4.30
C THR A 70 0.15 11.50 -5.59
N ARG A 71 0.96 11.43 -6.65
CA ARG A 71 0.53 11.72 -8.02
C ARG A 71 0.02 10.45 -8.74
N ALA A 72 0.13 9.28 -8.10
CA ALA A 72 -0.39 8.01 -8.57
C ALA A 72 -1.54 7.49 -7.67
N PRO A 73 -2.69 8.18 -7.61
CA PRO A 73 -3.76 7.89 -6.65
C PRO A 73 -4.40 6.51 -6.85
N LEU A 74 -4.46 5.99 -8.08
CA LEU A 74 -5.01 4.67 -8.36
C LEU A 74 -4.13 3.56 -7.76
N GLN A 75 -2.82 3.70 -7.84
CA GLN A 75 -1.87 2.75 -7.24
C GLN A 75 -2.09 2.62 -5.73
N GLU A 76 -2.16 3.73 -5.00
CA GLU A 76 -2.42 3.72 -3.56
C GLU A 76 -3.85 3.23 -3.22
N LYS A 77 -4.82 3.52 -4.08
CA LYS A 77 -6.19 3.04 -3.91
C LYS A 77 -6.29 1.52 -4.04
N LEU A 78 -5.57 0.93 -4.99
CA LEU A 78 -5.50 -0.52 -5.16
C LEU A 78 -4.68 -1.16 -4.03
N CYS A 79 -3.60 -0.53 -3.60
CA CYS A 79 -2.85 -0.97 -2.43
C CYS A 79 -3.75 -1.09 -1.20
N LEU A 80 -4.53 -0.07 -0.90
CA LEU A 80 -5.52 -0.09 0.20
C LEU A 80 -6.58 -1.18 -0.01
N PHE A 81 -7.06 -1.36 -1.23
CA PHE A 81 -8.04 -2.39 -1.57
C PHE A 81 -7.49 -3.79 -1.32
N TYR A 82 -6.27 -4.09 -1.76
CA TYR A 82 -5.66 -5.40 -1.51
C TYR A 82 -5.34 -5.62 -0.04
N HIS A 83 -4.86 -4.61 0.67
CA HIS A 83 -4.64 -4.72 2.11
C HIS A 83 -5.94 -4.96 2.90
N GLN A 84 -7.08 -4.48 2.40
CA GLN A 84 -8.39 -4.77 2.99
C GLN A 84 -8.83 -6.22 2.75
N ILE A 85 -8.49 -6.80 1.60
CA ILE A 85 -8.81 -8.20 1.26
C ILE A 85 -7.87 -9.17 1.97
N PHE A 86 -6.56 -8.90 1.90
CA PHE A 86 -5.50 -9.71 2.49
C PHE A 86 -5.03 -9.07 3.80
N ALA A 87 -5.98 -8.86 4.70
CA ALA A 87 -5.75 -8.11 5.94
C ALA A 87 -4.71 -8.79 6.83
N THR A 88 -3.71 -8.02 7.23
CA THR A 88 -2.77 -8.32 8.30
C THR A 88 -2.75 -7.14 9.27
N GLY A 89 -2.32 -7.34 10.49
CA GLY A 89 -2.36 -6.25 11.46
C GLY A 89 -1.33 -6.39 12.56
N VAL A 90 -0.91 -5.24 13.06
CA VAL A 90 0.05 -5.10 14.16
C VAL A 90 -0.43 -5.73 15.48
N SER A 91 -1.69 -6.09 15.59
CA SER A 91 -2.24 -6.77 16.77
C SER A 91 -1.73 -8.20 16.93
N LYS A 92 -1.21 -8.81 15.86
CA LYS A 92 -0.68 -10.17 15.86
C LYS A 92 0.73 -10.24 15.24
N VAL A 93 1.00 -9.46 14.20
CA VAL A 93 2.32 -9.41 13.56
C VAL A 93 3.18 -8.38 14.29
N ASP A 94 4.09 -8.84 15.14
CA ASP A 94 4.95 -7.97 15.95
C ASP A 94 6.04 -7.26 15.14
N HIS A 95 6.27 -7.69 13.90
CA HIS A 95 7.23 -7.11 12.98
C HIS A 95 6.54 -6.14 12.02
N TYR A 96 6.64 -4.86 12.31
CA TYR A 96 6.00 -3.80 11.51
C TYR A 96 6.59 -3.67 10.10
N ASP A 97 7.89 -3.90 9.98
CA ASP A 97 8.59 -3.84 8.70
C ASP A 97 8.00 -4.85 7.70
N GLU A 98 7.60 -6.04 8.16
CA GLU A 98 6.96 -7.06 7.33
C GLU A 98 5.57 -6.65 6.82
N ILE A 99 4.84 -5.87 7.62
CA ILE A 99 3.56 -5.30 7.18
C ILE A 99 3.79 -4.16 6.18
N GLU A 100 4.79 -3.32 6.40
CA GLU A 100 5.19 -2.27 5.45
C GLU A 100 5.63 -2.88 4.12
N ASP A 101 6.44 -3.94 4.15
CA ASP A 101 6.87 -4.69 2.95
C ASP A 101 5.69 -5.31 2.21
N MET A 102 4.67 -5.80 2.93
CA MET A 102 3.44 -6.30 2.31
C MET A 102 2.64 -5.18 1.62
N ILE A 103 2.55 -4.01 2.24
CA ILE A 103 1.91 -2.83 1.65
C ILE A 103 2.68 -2.37 0.41
N ASP A 104 4.01 -2.37 0.46
CA ASP A 104 4.87 -2.02 -0.67
C ASP A 104 4.74 -3.03 -1.81
N MET A 105 4.63 -4.32 -1.50
CA MET A 105 4.34 -5.36 -2.49
C MET A 105 2.99 -5.12 -3.20
N PHE A 106 1.93 -4.75 -2.47
CA PHE A 106 0.65 -4.40 -3.09
C PHE A 106 0.76 -3.15 -3.97
N ARG A 107 1.56 -2.17 -3.57
CA ARG A 107 1.83 -0.97 -4.36
C ARG A 107 2.52 -1.30 -5.67
N ASP A 108 3.51 -2.17 -5.60
CA ASP A 108 4.34 -2.58 -6.73
C ASP A 108 3.58 -3.48 -7.73
N LYS A 109 2.76 -4.40 -7.22
CA LYS A 109 2.10 -5.43 -8.01
C LYS A 109 0.60 -5.20 -8.24
N GLY A 110 0.00 -4.24 -7.55
CA GLY A 110 -1.46 -4.06 -7.50
C GLY A 110 -2.13 -3.76 -8.83
N LEU A 111 -1.42 -3.15 -9.79
CA LEU A 111 -1.89 -2.91 -11.15
C LEU A 111 -1.60 -4.11 -12.09
N GLY A 112 -0.93 -5.13 -11.61
CA GLY A 112 -0.53 -6.30 -12.39
C GLY A 112 -1.52 -7.47 -12.34
N HIS A 113 -0.99 -8.66 -12.58
CA HIS A 113 -1.80 -9.88 -12.59
C HIS A 113 -2.16 -10.36 -11.18
N TYR A 114 -3.44 -10.61 -10.94
CA TYR A 114 -3.95 -11.11 -9.67
C TYR A 114 -3.26 -12.40 -9.16
N LYS A 115 -2.92 -13.31 -10.09
CA LYS A 115 -2.15 -14.52 -9.75
C LYS A 115 -0.79 -14.18 -9.12
N THR A 116 -0.12 -13.17 -9.64
CA THR A 116 1.17 -12.72 -9.08
C THR A 116 0.97 -12.20 -7.65
N ILE A 117 -0.06 -11.39 -7.42
CA ILE A 117 -0.38 -10.88 -6.09
C ILE A 117 -0.63 -12.03 -5.11
N LEU A 118 -1.45 -13.03 -5.49
CA LEU A 118 -1.71 -14.20 -4.65
C LEU A 118 -0.44 -14.98 -4.30
N MET A 119 0.45 -15.16 -5.25
CA MET A 119 1.71 -15.87 -5.03
C MET A 119 2.66 -15.10 -4.11
N GLU A 120 2.68 -13.78 -4.21
CA GLU A 120 3.49 -12.95 -3.33
C GLU A 120 2.89 -12.87 -1.91
N VAL A 121 1.57 -12.73 -1.78
CA VAL A 121 0.87 -12.80 -0.48
C VAL A 121 1.15 -14.13 0.23
N ALA A 122 1.09 -15.25 -0.50
CA ALA A 122 1.32 -16.58 0.09
C ALA A 122 2.75 -16.78 0.63
N LYS A 123 3.71 -16.01 0.14
CA LYS A 123 5.11 -16.03 0.58
C LYS A 123 5.45 -14.93 1.59
N ASN A 124 4.58 -13.96 1.75
CA ASN A 124 4.86 -12.79 2.57
C ASN A 124 4.92 -13.17 4.06
N PRO A 125 5.98 -12.81 4.78
CA PRO A 125 6.14 -13.17 6.19
C PRO A 125 5.01 -12.66 7.09
N ALA A 126 4.50 -11.45 6.86
CA ALA A 126 3.37 -10.92 7.62
C ALA A 126 2.12 -11.80 7.48
N MET A 127 1.83 -12.29 6.27
CA MET A 127 0.69 -13.18 6.03
C MET A 127 0.91 -14.57 6.61
N ILE A 128 2.12 -15.12 6.47
CA ILE A 128 2.49 -16.41 7.06
C ILE A 128 2.29 -16.37 8.58
N TYR A 129 2.72 -15.29 9.21
CA TYR A 129 2.59 -15.11 10.66
C TYR A 129 1.12 -14.84 11.06
N TRP A 130 0.40 -14.03 10.29
CA TRP A 130 -1.01 -13.71 10.54
C TRP A 130 -1.91 -14.95 10.56
N LEU A 131 -1.63 -15.91 9.68
CA LEU A 131 -2.39 -17.17 9.56
C LEU A 131 -1.79 -18.32 10.35
N ASP A 132 -0.77 -18.09 11.19
CA ASP A 132 -0.03 -19.12 11.94
C ASP A 132 0.57 -20.22 11.05
N ASN A 133 0.79 -19.95 9.78
CA ASN A 133 1.34 -20.93 8.83
C ASN A 133 2.78 -21.33 9.18
N HIS A 134 3.51 -20.52 9.96
CA HIS A 134 4.84 -20.85 10.46
C HIS A 134 4.83 -21.99 11.49
N GLU A 135 3.68 -22.29 12.09
CA GLU A 135 3.49 -23.40 13.06
C GLU A 135 3.08 -24.74 12.38
N ASN A 136 2.85 -24.71 11.06
CA ASN A 136 2.46 -25.91 10.33
C ASN A 136 3.60 -26.94 10.25
N HIS A 137 3.32 -28.16 10.69
CA HIS A 137 4.22 -29.31 10.61
C HIS A 137 3.54 -30.48 9.91
N ALA A 138 4.33 -31.40 9.37
CA ALA A 138 3.80 -32.56 8.64
C ALA A 138 2.85 -33.45 9.47
N THR A 139 2.97 -33.42 10.81
CA THR A 139 2.16 -34.22 11.75
C THR A 139 1.14 -33.40 12.53
N SER A 140 1.16 -32.09 12.42
CA SER A 140 0.26 -31.17 13.10
C SER A 140 -0.07 -30.02 12.16
N ILE A 141 -1.25 -30.06 11.55
CA ILE A 141 -1.73 -29.02 10.65
C ILE A 141 -2.47 -27.97 11.49
N ASN A 142 -2.15 -26.72 11.27
CA ASN A 142 -2.89 -25.59 11.85
C ASN A 142 -4.31 -25.58 11.27
N GLU A 143 -5.31 -25.32 12.13
CA GLU A 143 -6.74 -25.32 11.74
C GLU A 143 -7.20 -23.98 11.13
N ASN A 144 -6.35 -22.98 10.98
CA ASN A 144 -6.69 -21.66 10.41
C ASN A 144 -6.78 -21.67 8.88
#